data_00cebf076bada2a47a4ef8c2b19e4f4e
#
_entry.id   00cebf076bada2a47a4ef8c2b19e4f4e
#
_cell.length_a   1.000
_cell.length_b   1.000
_cell.length_c   1.000
_cell.angle_alpha   90.00
_cell.angle_beta   90.00
_cell.angle_gamma   90.00
#
_symmetry.space_group_name_H-M   'P 1'
#
loop_
_entity.id
_entity.type
_entity.pdbx_description
1 polymer ?
#
loop_
_entity_poly.entity_id
_entity_poly.type
_entity_poly.pdbx_seq_one_letter_code
_entity_poly.pdbx_strand_id
1 'polypeptide(L)'
;MMPSANAAASTLGVAAAQSGRYFGTAIAGGRLGDSTYTTIAGREFNMVTAENEMKIDATEPQRGQFSFSAGDQIYNWATQRGMKVRGHTLAWHGQQPGWMQSLSGSSLRQAMIDHINGVMAHYKGKLAYWDVVNEAFNEDGSRRQSNLQGTGNDWIEVAFRTARNADPSVK
;
A
#
# COMPACT_ATOMS: atom_id res chain seq x y z
N MET A 1 15.43 -36.87 22.73
CA MET A 1 15.17 -36.62 21.33
C MET A 1 15.79 -35.27 20.98
N MET A 2 16.79 -35.23 20.11
CA MET A 2 17.31 -33.98 19.58
C MET A 2 16.24 -33.41 18.65
N PRO A 3 15.95 -32.10 18.70
CA PRO A 3 15.08 -31.48 17.70
C PRO A 3 15.73 -31.67 16.33
N SER A 4 14.97 -32.20 15.37
CA SER A 4 15.41 -32.28 13.99
C SER A 4 15.83 -30.90 13.52
N ALA A 5 17.05 -30.75 13.01
CA ALA A 5 17.50 -29.53 12.39
C ALA A 5 16.54 -29.21 11.26
N ASN A 6 15.83 -28.06 11.35
CA ASN A 6 15.05 -27.59 10.24
C ASN A 6 15.97 -27.42 9.04
N ALA A 7 15.59 -28.02 7.91
CA ALA A 7 16.32 -27.84 6.67
C ALA A 7 16.44 -26.33 6.39
N ALA A 8 17.61 -25.90 5.93
CA ALA A 8 17.82 -24.49 5.55
C ALA A 8 16.77 -24.07 4.51
N ALA A 9 16.17 -22.93 4.72
CA ALA A 9 15.18 -22.39 3.78
C ALA A 9 15.85 -22.09 2.43
N SER A 10 15.20 -22.46 1.35
CA SER A 10 15.74 -22.29 -0.01
C SER A 10 15.51 -20.88 -0.58
N THR A 11 14.63 -20.09 0.00
CA THR A 11 14.28 -18.74 -0.43
C THR A 11 14.01 -17.83 0.75
N LEU A 12 14.05 -16.49 0.52
CA LEU A 12 13.78 -15.49 1.56
C LEU A 12 12.34 -15.58 2.09
N GLY A 13 11.37 -15.78 1.21
CA GLY A 13 9.97 -15.95 1.61
C GLY A 13 9.72 -17.19 2.45
N VAL A 14 10.36 -18.30 2.11
CA VAL A 14 10.29 -19.56 2.91
C VAL A 14 10.95 -19.35 4.27
N ALA A 15 12.12 -18.70 4.32
CA ALA A 15 12.78 -18.39 5.58
C ALA A 15 11.90 -17.53 6.51
N ALA A 16 11.27 -16.49 5.97
CA ALA A 16 10.36 -15.65 6.72
C ALA A 16 9.14 -16.43 7.23
N ALA A 17 8.55 -17.27 6.39
CA ALA A 17 7.37 -18.07 6.73
C ALA A 17 7.63 -19.03 7.90
N GLN A 18 8.85 -19.54 8.08
CA GLN A 18 9.22 -20.39 9.23
C GLN A 18 9.00 -19.71 10.58
N SER A 19 9.06 -18.37 10.62
CA SER A 19 8.79 -17.57 11.82
C SER A 19 7.45 -16.83 11.78
N GLY A 20 6.54 -17.21 10.87
CA GLY A 20 5.23 -16.59 10.70
C GLY A 20 5.29 -15.16 10.12
N ARG A 21 6.39 -14.83 9.44
CA ARG A 21 6.62 -13.50 8.85
C ARG A 21 6.49 -13.52 7.33
N TYR A 22 6.42 -12.34 6.76
CA TYR A 22 6.55 -12.11 5.34
C TYR A 22 7.88 -11.42 5.04
N PHE A 23 8.47 -11.76 3.89
CA PHE A 23 9.57 -11.02 3.30
C PHE A 23 9.12 -10.55 1.92
N GLY A 24 8.88 -9.25 1.79
CA GLY A 24 8.26 -8.66 0.63
C GLY A 24 9.22 -7.90 -0.26
N THR A 25 8.75 -7.56 -1.46
CA THR A 25 9.44 -6.67 -2.39
C THR A 25 8.46 -5.70 -3.02
N ALA A 26 8.96 -4.54 -3.46
CA ALA A 26 8.21 -3.65 -4.33
C ALA A 26 8.21 -4.19 -5.76
N ILE A 27 7.08 -4.06 -6.45
CA ILE A 27 6.90 -4.46 -7.84
C ILE A 27 6.44 -3.26 -8.66
N ALA A 28 7.18 -2.97 -9.74
CA ALA A 28 6.79 -2.02 -10.77
C ALA A 28 6.00 -2.74 -11.87
N GLY A 29 4.78 -2.31 -12.15
CA GLY A 29 3.90 -2.93 -13.15
C GLY A 29 4.51 -2.98 -14.54
N GLY A 30 5.24 -1.93 -14.94
CA GLY A 30 5.95 -1.88 -16.21
C GLY A 30 7.07 -2.92 -16.40
N ARG A 31 7.50 -3.59 -15.29
CA ARG A 31 8.52 -4.64 -15.34
C ARG A 31 7.94 -6.06 -15.34
N LEU A 32 6.65 -6.23 -15.31
CA LEU A 32 6.03 -7.56 -15.31
C LEU A 32 6.26 -8.36 -16.61
N GLY A 33 6.70 -7.70 -17.68
CA GLY A 33 7.15 -8.35 -18.93
C GLY A 33 8.61 -8.83 -18.90
N ASP A 34 9.40 -8.46 -17.90
CA ASP A 34 10.79 -8.90 -17.74
C ASP A 34 10.82 -10.25 -17.01
N SER A 35 11.23 -11.31 -17.73
CA SER A 35 11.25 -12.68 -17.21
C SER A 35 12.25 -12.87 -16.07
N THR A 36 13.40 -12.20 -16.09
CA THR A 36 14.39 -12.28 -15.01
C THR A 36 13.83 -11.63 -13.74
N TYR A 37 13.25 -10.45 -13.88
CA TYR A 37 12.61 -9.71 -12.78
C TYR A 37 11.49 -10.54 -12.13
N THR A 38 10.56 -11.06 -12.92
CA THR A 38 9.41 -11.82 -12.41
C THR A 38 9.80 -13.18 -11.84
N THR A 39 10.84 -13.83 -12.40
CA THR A 39 11.36 -15.09 -11.87
C THR A 39 11.96 -14.89 -10.47
N ILE A 40 12.80 -13.86 -10.30
CA ILE A 40 13.42 -13.57 -8.99
C ILE A 40 12.35 -13.16 -7.98
N ALA A 41 11.47 -12.22 -8.35
CA ALA A 41 10.42 -11.74 -7.46
C ALA A 41 9.47 -12.87 -7.03
N GLY A 42 9.04 -13.72 -7.96
CA GLY A 42 8.12 -14.83 -7.68
C GLY A 42 8.75 -15.97 -6.87
N ARG A 43 10.06 -16.13 -6.95
CA ARG A 43 10.79 -17.18 -6.22
C ARG A 43 11.14 -16.77 -4.78
N GLU A 44 11.66 -15.55 -4.62
CA GLU A 44 12.32 -15.16 -3.36
C GLU A 44 11.36 -14.58 -2.32
N PHE A 45 10.25 -14.01 -2.73
CA PHE A 45 9.38 -13.23 -1.84
C PHE A 45 8.00 -13.87 -1.66
N ASN A 46 7.35 -13.57 -0.54
CA ASN A 46 6.00 -14.03 -0.23
C ASN A 46 4.99 -12.89 0.01
N MET A 47 5.43 -11.65 -0.20
CA MET A 47 4.58 -10.45 -0.17
C MET A 47 5.04 -9.45 -1.24
N VAL A 48 4.09 -8.69 -1.76
CA VAL A 48 4.32 -7.67 -2.78
C VAL A 48 3.69 -6.34 -2.34
N THR A 49 4.41 -5.26 -2.59
CA THR A 49 3.90 -3.89 -2.52
C THR A 49 4.01 -3.26 -3.91
N ALA A 50 2.93 -2.68 -4.45
CA ALA A 50 3.00 -1.92 -5.70
C ALA A 50 3.91 -0.70 -5.51
N GLU A 51 4.89 -0.49 -6.42
CA GLU A 51 5.85 0.60 -6.28
C GLU A 51 5.19 1.96 -6.44
N ASN A 52 4.28 2.11 -7.39
CA ASN A 52 3.55 3.36 -7.68
C ASN A 52 2.05 3.17 -7.93
N GLU A 53 1.60 2.01 -8.37
CA GLU A 53 0.32 1.76 -9.00
C GLU A 53 -0.88 1.80 -8.02
N MET A 54 -0.62 1.87 -6.71
CA MET A 54 -1.64 2.04 -5.67
C MET A 54 -1.56 3.40 -4.97
N LYS A 55 -0.72 4.34 -5.45
CA LYS A 55 -0.64 5.71 -4.94
C LYS A 55 -1.76 6.58 -5.49
N ILE A 56 -1.97 7.75 -4.89
CA ILE A 56 -3.14 8.59 -5.15
C ILE A 56 -3.26 9.00 -6.62
N ASP A 57 -2.14 9.44 -7.23
CA ASP A 57 -2.12 9.87 -8.63
C ASP A 57 -2.49 8.75 -9.61
N ALA A 58 -2.15 7.51 -9.28
CA ALA A 58 -2.49 6.34 -10.07
C ALA A 58 -3.94 5.88 -9.86
N THR A 59 -4.44 5.92 -8.62
CA THR A 59 -5.75 5.36 -8.26
C THR A 59 -6.89 6.36 -8.38
N GLU A 60 -6.63 7.67 -8.30
CA GLU A 60 -7.64 8.73 -8.48
C GLU A 60 -7.05 9.92 -9.27
N PRO A 61 -6.71 9.73 -10.56
CA PRO A 61 -6.07 10.76 -11.38
C PRO A 61 -6.93 12.01 -11.55
N GLN A 62 -8.24 11.89 -11.50
CA GLN A 62 -9.23 12.98 -11.47
C GLN A 62 -10.16 12.77 -10.29
N ARG A 63 -10.60 13.86 -9.67
CA ARG A 63 -11.47 13.83 -8.49
C ARG A 63 -12.72 12.98 -8.72
N GLY A 64 -12.91 11.96 -7.91
CA GLY A 64 -14.04 11.03 -8.00
C GLY A 64 -13.95 10.02 -9.16
N GLN A 65 -12.87 10.04 -9.95
CA GLN A 65 -12.65 9.09 -11.04
C GLN A 65 -11.52 8.14 -10.68
N PHE A 66 -11.90 6.94 -10.26
CA PHE A 66 -10.95 5.91 -9.84
C PHE A 66 -10.46 5.07 -11.02
N SER A 67 -9.19 4.67 -10.95
CA SER A 67 -8.53 3.78 -11.90
C SER A 67 -7.71 2.73 -11.14
N PHE A 68 -8.09 1.47 -11.27
CA PHE A 68 -7.44 0.38 -10.51
C PHE A 68 -6.70 -0.63 -11.39
N SER A 69 -6.77 -0.50 -12.71
CA SER A 69 -6.23 -1.51 -13.65
C SER A 69 -4.74 -1.80 -13.43
N ALA A 70 -3.93 -0.78 -13.18
CA ALA A 70 -2.50 -0.95 -12.96
C ALA A 70 -2.20 -1.65 -11.62
N GLY A 71 -2.88 -1.26 -10.54
CA GLY A 71 -2.77 -1.92 -9.24
C GLY A 71 -3.30 -3.35 -9.28
N ASP A 72 -4.41 -3.58 -9.97
CA ASP A 72 -5.01 -4.91 -10.14
C ASP A 72 -4.10 -5.87 -10.92
N GLN A 73 -3.35 -5.38 -11.90
CA GLN A 73 -2.36 -6.18 -12.61
C GLN A 73 -1.30 -6.74 -11.65
N ILE A 74 -0.77 -5.92 -10.75
CA ILE A 74 0.20 -6.35 -9.74
C ILE A 74 -0.45 -7.28 -8.73
N TYR A 75 -1.65 -6.95 -8.24
CA TYR A 75 -2.41 -7.78 -7.32
C TYR A 75 -2.64 -9.19 -7.89
N ASN A 76 -3.12 -9.28 -9.13
CA ASN A 76 -3.38 -10.55 -9.79
C ASN A 76 -2.08 -11.35 -10.01
N TRP A 77 -1.00 -10.67 -10.45
CA TRP A 77 0.31 -11.31 -10.61
C TRP A 77 0.81 -11.92 -9.30
N ALA A 78 0.70 -11.20 -8.19
CA ALA A 78 1.14 -11.66 -6.88
C ALA A 78 0.28 -12.82 -6.36
N THR A 79 -1.04 -12.69 -6.40
CA THR A 79 -1.98 -13.68 -5.84
C THR A 79 -1.99 -14.99 -6.62
N GLN A 80 -1.79 -14.97 -7.94
CA GLN A 80 -1.59 -16.17 -8.76
C GLN A 80 -0.36 -16.98 -8.34
N ARG A 81 0.59 -16.34 -7.64
CA ARG A 81 1.80 -16.97 -7.09
C ARG A 81 1.74 -17.26 -5.59
N GLY A 82 0.54 -17.12 -5.00
CA GLY A 82 0.32 -17.36 -3.57
C GLY A 82 0.90 -16.28 -2.65
N MET A 83 1.31 -15.13 -3.21
CA MET A 83 1.84 -14.02 -2.42
C MET A 83 0.71 -13.17 -1.83
N LYS A 84 0.99 -12.58 -0.66
CA LYS A 84 0.15 -11.52 -0.10
C LYS A 84 0.50 -10.17 -0.72
N VAL A 85 -0.46 -9.24 -0.65
CA VAL A 85 -0.26 -7.87 -1.15
C VAL A 85 -0.47 -6.88 -0.01
N ARG A 86 0.45 -5.91 0.08
CA ARG A 86 0.40 -4.74 0.95
C ARG A 86 0.06 -3.52 0.09
N GLY A 87 -0.98 -2.79 0.46
CA GLY A 87 -1.35 -1.54 -0.20
C GLY A 87 -0.48 -0.37 0.25
N HIS A 88 -0.01 0.43 -0.69
CA HIS A 88 0.82 1.60 -0.45
C HIS A 88 0.49 2.69 -1.47
N THR A 89 -0.03 3.81 -1.07
CA THR A 89 -0.43 4.30 0.24
C THR A 89 -1.69 5.16 0.09
N LEU A 90 -2.53 5.26 1.14
CA LEU A 90 -3.82 5.96 1.03
C LEU A 90 -3.71 7.47 1.22
N ALA A 91 -3.04 7.94 2.27
CA ALA A 91 -2.90 9.36 2.57
C ALA A 91 -1.42 9.76 2.64
N TRP A 92 -0.99 10.56 1.69
CA TRP A 92 0.38 11.02 1.57
C TRP A 92 0.41 12.39 0.88
N HIS A 93 1.35 13.24 1.27
CA HIS A 93 1.56 14.54 0.64
C HIS A 93 2.28 14.45 -0.72
N GLY A 94 3.03 13.35 -0.95
CA GLY A 94 3.71 13.08 -2.21
C GLY A 94 2.80 12.45 -3.25
N GLN A 95 3.14 12.59 -4.52
CA GLN A 95 2.40 12.05 -5.66
C GLN A 95 0.88 12.30 -5.64
N GLN A 96 0.47 13.44 -5.08
CA GLN A 96 -0.91 13.89 -5.19
C GLN A 96 -1.17 14.44 -6.59
N PRO A 97 -2.29 14.10 -7.24
CA PRO A 97 -2.69 14.71 -8.49
C PRO A 97 -2.99 16.20 -8.31
N GLY A 98 -2.87 16.98 -9.39
CA GLY A 98 -3.04 18.44 -9.35
C GLY A 98 -4.36 18.90 -8.74
N TRP A 99 -5.45 18.15 -8.96
CA TRP A 99 -6.75 18.48 -8.39
C TRP A 99 -6.73 18.43 -6.85
N MET A 100 -6.01 17.48 -6.25
CA MET A 100 -5.89 17.36 -4.78
C MET A 100 -4.94 18.43 -4.20
N GLN A 101 -3.85 18.72 -4.90
CA GLN A 101 -2.89 19.76 -4.50
C GLN A 101 -3.51 21.15 -4.45
N SER A 102 -4.53 21.41 -5.26
CA SER A 102 -5.26 22.68 -5.28
C SER A 102 -6.24 22.88 -4.12
N LEU A 103 -6.50 21.83 -3.34
CA LEU A 103 -7.44 21.85 -2.21
C LEU A 103 -6.72 22.18 -0.90
N SER A 104 -7.49 22.72 0.06
CA SER A 104 -7.03 22.99 1.42
C SER A 104 -8.16 22.83 2.44
N GLY A 105 -7.82 22.86 3.73
CA GLY A 105 -8.79 22.85 4.83
C GLY A 105 -9.81 21.72 4.73
N SER A 106 -11.07 22.01 4.97
CA SER A 106 -12.16 21.02 4.97
C SER A 106 -12.36 20.33 3.63
N SER A 107 -12.11 21.01 2.52
CA SER A 107 -12.23 20.44 1.17
C SER A 107 -11.17 19.37 0.92
N LEU A 108 -9.93 19.59 1.33
CA LEU A 108 -8.86 18.59 1.24
C LEU A 108 -9.11 17.42 2.20
N ARG A 109 -9.58 17.72 3.42
CA ARG A 109 -9.95 16.69 4.40
C ARG A 109 -11.03 15.75 3.85
N GLN A 110 -12.08 16.29 3.25
CA GLN A 110 -13.13 15.48 2.64
C GLN A 110 -12.60 14.69 1.45
N ALA A 111 -11.75 15.28 0.62
CA ALA A 111 -11.12 14.59 -0.52
C ALA A 111 -10.27 13.39 -0.04
N MET A 112 -9.52 13.53 1.04
CA MET A 112 -8.77 12.42 1.66
C MET A 112 -9.70 11.30 2.13
N ILE A 113 -10.81 11.64 2.79
CA ILE A 113 -11.80 10.66 3.27
C ILE A 113 -12.43 9.91 2.08
N ASP A 114 -12.84 10.64 1.04
CA ASP A 114 -13.46 10.07 -0.16
C ASP A 114 -12.48 9.15 -0.91
N HIS A 115 -11.23 9.57 -1.02
CA HIS A 115 -10.16 8.77 -1.62
C HIS A 115 -9.95 7.45 -0.87
N ILE A 116 -9.78 7.51 0.44
CA ILE A 116 -9.60 6.31 1.28
C ILE A 116 -10.78 5.35 1.10
N ASN A 117 -12.01 5.86 1.17
CA ASN A 117 -13.22 5.04 1.00
C ASN A 117 -13.28 4.40 -0.40
N GLY A 118 -12.98 5.15 -1.46
CA GLY A 118 -13.04 4.65 -2.83
C GLY A 118 -12.01 3.55 -3.10
N VAL A 119 -10.76 3.78 -2.71
CA VAL A 119 -9.68 2.78 -2.90
C VAL A 119 -9.92 1.54 -2.04
N MET A 120 -10.28 1.72 -0.78
CA MET A 120 -10.51 0.59 0.11
C MET A 120 -11.76 -0.21 -0.25
N ALA A 121 -12.79 0.41 -0.82
CA ALA A 121 -13.95 -0.32 -1.35
C ALA A 121 -13.56 -1.30 -2.45
N HIS A 122 -12.66 -0.88 -3.37
CA HIS A 122 -12.17 -1.75 -4.44
C HIS A 122 -11.34 -2.92 -3.91
N TYR A 123 -10.47 -2.68 -2.94
CA TYR A 123 -9.57 -3.70 -2.39
C TYR A 123 -10.09 -4.39 -1.12
N LYS A 124 -11.34 -4.16 -0.73
CA LYS A 124 -11.91 -4.74 0.50
C LYS A 124 -11.78 -6.26 0.54
N GLY A 125 -11.20 -6.76 1.62
CA GLY A 125 -10.98 -8.20 1.83
C GLY A 125 -9.90 -8.82 0.96
N LYS A 126 -9.18 -8.03 0.16
CA LYS A 126 -8.16 -8.52 -0.79
C LYS A 126 -6.73 -8.37 -0.26
N LEU A 127 -6.43 -7.27 0.43
CA LEU A 127 -5.08 -6.95 0.87
C LEU A 127 -4.82 -7.43 2.30
N ALA A 128 -3.55 -7.77 2.59
CA ALA A 128 -3.15 -8.18 3.93
C ALA A 128 -2.88 -6.98 4.84
N TYR A 129 -2.35 -5.90 4.28
CA TYR A 129 -1.95 -4.67 4.99
C TYR A 129 -2.24 -3.44 4.15
N TRP A 130 -2.45 -2.30 4.81
CA TRP A 130 -2.46 -0.97 4.22
C TRP A 130 -1.51 -0.02 4.95
N ASP A 131 -0.70 0.68 4.20
CA ASP A 131 -0.06 1.91 4.68
C ASP A 131 -1.08 3.04 4.54
N VAL A 132 -1.81 3.29 5.61
CA VAL A 132 -2.89 4.29 5.60
C VAL A 132 -2.33 5.70 5.46
N VAL A 133 -1.24 5.98 6.17
CA VAL A 133 -0.55 7.28 6.18
C VAL A 133 0.92 7.06 5.88
N ASN A 134 1.49 7.87 5.00
CA ASN A 134 2.91 7.85 4.67
C ASN A 134 3.57 9.19 5.00
N GLU A 135 4.78 9.15 5.56
CA GLU A 135 5.69 10.29 5.78
C GLU A 135 5.07 11.48 6.53
N ALA A 136 4.29 11.23 7.58
CA ALA A 136 3.66 12.26 8.38
C ALA A 136 4.64 13.05 9.26
N PHE A 137 5.86 12.54 9.43
CA PHE A 137 6.89 13.12 10.28
C PHE A 137 8.16 13.43 9.49
N ASN A 138 8.91 14.43 9.95
CA ASN A 138 10.25 14.73 9.47
C ASN A 138 11.29 13.82 10.15
N GLU A 139 12.55 13.88 9.68
CA GLU A 139 13.65 13.07 10.21
C GLU A 139 13.94 13.35 11.70
N ASP A 140 13.64 14.55 12.17
CA ASP A 140 13.80 14.97 13.58
C ASP A 140 12.63 14.52 14.47
N GLY A 141 11.64 13.80 13.92
CA GLY A 141 10.44 13.36 14.62
C GLY A 141 9.33 14.41 14.75
N SER A 142 9.54 15.62 14.26
CA SER A 142 8.49 16.64 14.23
C SER A 142 7.42 16.33 13.18
N ARG A 143 6.19 16.83 13.38
CA ARG A 143 5.13 16.72 12.39
C ARG A 143 5.49 17.46 11.10
N ARG A 144 5.42 16.76 9.97
CA ARG A 144 5.62 17.37 8.66
C ARG A 144 4.49 18.36 8.36
N GLN A 145 4.86 19.57 7.99
CA GLN A 145 3.93 20.64 7.62
C GLN A 145 3.48 20.45 6.15
N SER A 146 2.74 19.39 5.91
CA SER A 146 2.14 19.09 4.60
C SER A 146 0.78 19.77 4.46
N ASN A 147 0.21 19.75 3.24
CA ASN A 147 -1.16 20.20 3.03
C ASN A 147 -2.18 19.37 3.85
N LEU A 148 -1.92 18.07 4.07
CA LEU A 148 -2.77 17.23 4.91
C LEU A 148 -2.70 17.66 6.39
N GLN A 149 -1.51 17.99 6.90
CA GLN A 149 -1.35 18.55 8.26
C GLN A 149 -2.13 19.86 8.41
N GLY A 150 -2.21 20.66 7.34
CA GLY A 150 -2.99 21.90 7.31
C GLY A 150 -4.50 21.70 7.41
N THR A 151 -5.01 20.48 7.30
CA THR A 151 -6.45 20.17 7.48
C THR A 151 -6.84 20.04 8.96
N GLY A 152 -5.86 19.90 9.85
CA GLY A 152 -6.05 19.76 11.31
C GLY A 152 -5.12 18.71 11.90
N ASN A 153 -4.77 18.85 13.18
CA ASN A 153 -3.83 17.95 13.86
C ASN A 153 -4.31 16.50 13.97
N ASP A 154 -5.60 16.27 13.80
CA ASP A 154 -6.26 14.96 13.89
C ASP A 154 -6.35 14.23 12.52
N TRP A 155 -5.77 14.76 11.46
CA TRP A 155 -5.89 14.18 10.12
C TRP A 155 -5.40 12.73 10.03
N ILE A 156 -4.37 12.38 10.78
CA ILE A 156 -3.84 11.01 10.84
C ILE A 156 -4.89 10.08 11.47
N GLU A 157 -5.47 10.49 12.61
CA GLU A 157 -6.54 9.73 13.26
C GLU A 157 -7.74 9.54 12.34
N VAL A 158 -8.16 10.61 11.65
CA VAL A 158 -9.27 10.56 10.69
C VAL A 158 -8.97 9.59 9.55
N ALA A 159 -7.75 9.60 9.00
CA ALA A 159 -7.35 8.67 7.95
C ALA A 159 -7.46 7.20 8.43
N PHE A 160 -6.91 6.89 9.60
CA PHE A 160 -6.95 5.53 10.17
C PHE A 160 -8.36 5.09 10.54
N ARG A 161 -9.19 5.97 11.11
CA ARG A 161 -10.60 5.65 11.43
C ARG A 161 -11.39 5.39 10.15
N THR A 162 -11.20 6.21 9.12
CA THR A 162 -11.84 6.02 7.82
C THR A 162 -11.45 4.67 7.21
N ALA A 163 -10.16 4.36 7.18
CA ALA A 163 -9.66 3.09 6.65
C ALA A 163 -10.20 1.89 7.44
N ARG A 164 -10.19 1.94 8.78
CA ARG A 164 -10.72 0.87 9.63
C ARG A 164 -12.21 0.63 9.44
N ASN A 165 -12.98 1.70 9.24
CA ASN A 165 -14.42 1.59 8.96
C ASN A 165 -14.68 0.99 7.56
N ALA A 166 -13.85 1.32 6.57
CA ALA A 166 -13.99 0.81 5.21
C ALA A 166 -13.68 -0.70 5.13
N ASP A 167 -12.60 -1.15 5.78
CA ASP A 167 -12.25 -2.57 5.87
C ASP A 167 -11.73 -2.93 7.27
N PRO A 168 -12.60 -3.45 8.15
CA PRO A 168 -12.20 -3.85 9.50
C PRO A 168 -11.22 -5.03 9.55
N SER A 169 -11.09 -5.81 8.47
CA SER A 169 -10.32 -7.04 8.43
C SER A 169 -8.84 -6.83 8.07
N VAL A 170 -8.51 -5.75 7.36
CA VAL A 170 -7.14 -5.46 6.93
C VAL A 170 -6.30 -4.92 8.12
N LYS A 171 -5.01 -5.21 8.11
CA LYS A 171 -4.04 -4.74 9.11
C LYS A 171 -3.33 -3.48 8.65
#